data_21b7c657677eb50291fd9b7c3f759a4b
#
_entry.id   21b7c657677eb50291fd9b7c3f759a4b
#
_cell.length_a   1.000
_cell.length_b   1.000
_cell.length_c   1.000
_cell.angle_alpha   90.00
_cell.angle_beta   90.00
_cell.angle_gamma   90.00
#
_symmetry.space_group_name_H-M   'P 1'
#
loop_
_entity.id
_entity.type
_entity.pdbx_description
1 polymer ?
#
loop_
_entity_poly.entity_id
_entity_poly.type
_entity_poly.pdbx_seq_one_letter_code
_entity_poly.pdbx_strand_id
1 'polypeptide(L)'
;MLELIDITKKFKQTEAVKNMNMYIGRGEIVGLLGPNGAGKSTAISMLSSLVEPTSGDVKFQNKSIIKNPQSLRKIIGIVPQEIALYEDLSAEENMKFFGRIYGLKGQKLQEKVNEVLEHIGLTERRKDIVKKFSGGMKRRLNIGVAMLHDPEILVMDEPTVGIDPQSRNYILQTVKRLNEERQMTVLYTSHYMEEVEYLCDRIYIMDKGNLIASGTKDEIKQILSLENTISIKADYWNEDFIEKLREHPQVNRMNIEEKEIVLVVSKNVNIFSEIAHLAEVMNVPLRSLDVKKVTLEDVFLHLTGRALRD
;
A
#
# COMPACT_ATOMS: atom_id res chain seq x y z
N MET A 1 -10.72 16.13 -2.46
CA MET A 1 -10.29 16.85 -1.25
C MET A 1 -8.87 17.37 -1.40
N LEU A 2 -7.89 16.53 -1.68
CA LEU A 2 -6.51 16.87 -1.96
C LEU A 2 -6.15 16.43 -3.39
N GLU A 3 -5.57 17.32 -4.19
CA GLU A 3 -5.28 17.10 -5.61
C GLU A 3 -3.85 17.49 -5.94
N LEU A 4 -3.17 16.65 -6.68
CA LEU A 4 -1.91 16.94 -7.35
C LEU A 4 -2.23 17.13 -8.84
N ILE A 5 -1.88 18.26 -9.40
CA ILE A 5 -2.19 18.62 -10.78
C ILE A 5 -0.90 18.90 -11.53
N ASP A 6 -0.59 18.05 -12.50
CA ASP A 6 0.61 18.11 -13.36
C ASP A 6 1.91 18.32 -12.60
N ILE A 7 1.98 17.71 -11.40
CA ILE A 7 3.11 17.86 -10.49
C ILE A 7 4.38 17.25 -11.09
N THR A 8 5.40 18.06 -11.17
CA THR A 8 6.73 17.63 -11.60
C THR A 8 7.78 18.07 -10.57
N LYS A 9 8.73 17.17 -10.29
CA LYS A 9 9.91 17.50 -9.48
C LYS A 9 11.19 17.09 -10.15
N LYS A 10 12.06 18.06 -10.34
CA LYS A 10 13.42 17.89 -10.86
C LYS A 10 14.44 18.17 -9.78
N PHE A 11 15.39 17.27 -9.61
CA PHE A 11 16.59 17.47 -8.81
C PHE A 11 17.80 17.46 -9.77
N LYS A 12 18.39 18.62 -10.02
CA LYS A 12 19.45 18.80 -11.02
C LYS A 12 19.01 18.25 -12.39
N GLN A 13 19.57 17.12 -12.83
CA GLN A 13 19.25 16.49 -14.13
C GLN A 13 18.22 15.35 -14.02
N THR A 14 17.81 14.97 -12.80
CA THR A 14 16.89 13.85 -12.60
C THR A 14 15.48 14.35 -12.34
N GLU A 15 14.53 13.92 -13.17
CA GLU A 15 13.10 14.10 -12.91
C GLU A 15 12.60 12.96 -12.03
N ALA A 16 12.44 13.25 -10.74
CA ALA A 16 11.98 12.28 -9.75
C ALA A 16 10.47 12.03 -9.82
N VAL A 17 9.69 13.03 -10.24
CA VAL A 17 8.24 12.95 -10.48
C VAL A 17 7.93 13.74 -11.74
N LYS A 18 7.09 13.18 -12.63
CA LYS A 18 6.79 13.68 -13.97
C LYS A 18 5.30 13.79 -14.20
N ASN A 19 4.79 15.03 -14.34
CA ASN A 19 3.40 15.33 -14.67
C ASN A 19 2.37 14.46 -13.92
N MET A 20 2.60 14.28 -12.62
CA MET A 20 1.76 13.42 -11.78
C MET A 20 0.42 14.10 -11.50
N ASN A 21 -0.66 13.37 -11.77
CA ASN A 21 -2.02 13.75 -11.43
C ASN A 21 -2.60 12.73 -10.45
N MET A 22 -2.98 13.17 -9.24
CA MET A 22 -3.54 12.30 -8.21
C MET A 22 -4.63 13.03 -7.44
N TYR A 23 -5.69 12.30 -7.10
CA TYR A 23 -6.80 12.79 -6.28
C TYR A 23 -6.97 11.89 -5.06
N ILE A 24 -7.16 12.51 -3.90
CA ILE A 24 -7.46 11.83 -2.63
C ILE A 24 -8.80 12.38 -2.11
N GLY A 25 -9.80 11.51 -2.04
CA GLY A 25 -11.12 11.81 -1.51
C GLY A 25 -11.11 11.95 0.02
N ARG A 26 -12.17 12.53 0.57
CA ARG A 26 -12.35 12.59 2.03
C ARG A 26 -12.74 11.20 2.55
N GLY A 27 -12.09 10.73 3.62
CA GLY A 27 -12.33 9.42 4.20
C GLY A 27 -11.87 8.25 3.33
N GLU A 28 -11.14 8.51 2.23
CA GLU A 28 -10.60 7.49 1.33
C GLU A 28 -9.21 7.04 1.80
N ILE A 29 -8.92 5.75 1.69
CA ILE A 29 -7.57 5.22 1.82
C ILE A 29 -6.99 5.04 0.43
N VAL A 30 -6.03 5.88 0.07
CA VAL A 30 -5.36 5.86 -1.23
C VAL A 30 -3.98 5.23 -1.10
N GLY A 31 -3.71 4.22 -1.91
CA GLY A 31 -2.41 3.57 -2.03
C GLY A 31 -1.55 4.20 -3.11
N LEU A 32 -0.29 4.51 -2.82
CA LEU A 32 0.71 4.86 -3.82
C LEU A 32 1.78 3.75 -3.84
N LEU A 33 1.67 2.90 -4.84
CA LEU A 33 2.46 1.69 -5.01
C LEU A 33 3.59 1.91 -6.02
N GLY A 34 4.72 1.26 -5.82
CA GLY A 34 5.83 1.30 -6.77
C GLY A 34 7.13 0.83 -6.14
N PRO A 35 8.15 0.49 -6.96
CA PRO A 35 9.44 0.03 -6.47
C PRO A 35 10.22 1.14 -5.77
N ASN A 36 11.32 0.76 -5.13
CA ASN A 36 12.28 1.72 -4.59
C ASN A 36 12.81 2.62 -5.71
N GLY A 37 12.87 3.93 -5.44
CA GLY A 37 13.28 4.92 -6.44
C GLY A 37 12.20 5.30 -7.47
N ALA A 38 10.97 4.80 -7.37
CA ALA A 38 9.88 5.20 -8.27
C ALA A 38 9.46 6.67 -8.14
N GLY A 39 9.79 7.35 -7.02
CA GLY A 39 9.44 8.74 -6.76
C GLY A 39 8.38 8.94 -5.69
N LYS A 40 7.92 7.87 -5.00
CA LYS A 40 6.86 7.90 -3.97
C LYS A 40 7.13 8.92 -2.86
N SER A 41 8.28 8.82 -2.18
CA SER A 41 8.64 9.74 -1.08
C SER A 41 8.81 11.19 -1.56
N THR A 42 9.22 11.39 -2.83
CA THR A 42 9.25 12.73 -3.44
C THR A 42 7.84 13.29 -3.65
N ALA A 43 6.91 12.46 -4.14
CA ALA A 43 5.50 12.83 -4.30
C ALA A 43 4.87 13.17 -2.94
N ILE A 44 5.11 12.34 -1.91
CA ILE A 44 4.69 12.61 -0.53
C ILE A 44 5.25 13.94 -0.03
N SER A 45 6.54 14.19 -0.24
CA SER A 45 7.19 15.42 0.23
C SER A 45 6.59 16.68 -0.40
N MET A 46 6.20 16.62 -1.67
CA MET A 46 5.49 17.72 -2.34
C MET A 46 4.05 17.87 -1.81
N LEU A 47 3.33 16.77 -1.70
CA LEU A 47 1.96 16.74 -1.16
C LEU A 47 1.93 17.30 0.27
N SER A 48 2.91 16.96 1.09
CA SER A 48 3.04 17.41 2.49
C SER A 48 3.63 18.82 2.62
N SER A 49 3.87 19.50 1.50
CA SER A 49 4.54 20.83 1.47
C SER A 49 5.90 20.87 2.16
N LEU A 50 6.63 19.77 2.20
CA LEU A 50 8.01 19.69 2.66
C LEU A 50 9.00 20.11 1.55
N VAL A 51 8.62 19.83 0.29
CA VAL A 51 9.39 20.18 -0.90
C VAL A 51 8.44 20.85 -1.89
N GLU A 52 8.86 21.99 -2.45
CA GLU A 52 8.10 22.65 -3.51
C GLU A 52 8.24 21.88 -4.84
N PRO A 53 7.16 21.72 -5.62
CA PRO A 53 7.25 21.17 -6.96
C PRO A 53 8.04 22.10 -7.89
N THR A 54 8.64 21.55 -8.94
CA THR A 54 9.27 22.35 -10.01
C THR A 54 8.22 22.97 -10.92
N SER A 55 7.11 22.27 -11.15
CA SER A 55 5.92 22.76 -11.85
C SER A 55 4.68 22.01 -11.38
N GLY A 56 3.50 22.51 -11.76
CA GLY A 56 2.21 21.97 -11.34
C GLY A 56 1.70 22.62 -10.05
N ASP A 57 0.61 22.10 -9.51
CA ASP A 57 -0.04 22.63 -8.31
C ASP A 57 -0.51 21.53 -7.38
N VAL A 58 -0.47 21.77 -6.07
CA VAL A 58 -1.14 20.95 -5.05
C VAL A 58 -2.30 21.75 -4.49
N LYS A 59 -3.52 21.20 -4.60
CA LYS A 59 -4.73 21.85 -4.11
C LYS A 59 -5.36 21.09 -2.97
N PHE A 60 -5.73 21.82 -1.93
CA PHE A 60 -6.58 21.35 -0.85
C PHE A 60 -7.91 22.10 -0.89
N GLN A 61 -9.03 21.37 -1.01
CA GLN A 61 -10.38 21.96 -1.15
C GLN A 61 -10.41 23.05 -2.25
N ASN A 62 -9.88 22.73 -3.42
CA ASN A 62 -9.77 23.61 -4.60
C ASN A 62 -8.88 24.87 -4.42
N LYS A 63 -8.14 24.97 -3.30
CA LYS A 63 -7.21 26.09 -3.06
C LYS A 63 -5.77 25.60 -3.14
N SER A 64 -4.93 26.30 -3.93
CA SER A 64 -3.50 26.00 -3.98
C SER A 64 -2.87 26.16 -2.61
N ILE A 65 -2.08 25.15 -2.21
CA ILE A 65 -1.34 25.16 -0.93
C ILE A 65 0.11 25.61 -1.11
N ILE A 66 0.60 25.74 -2.34
CA ILE A 66 2.02 26.12 -2.59
C ILE A 66 2.30 27.49 -1.99
N LYS A 67 1.37 28.42 -2.12
CA LYS A 67 1.52 29.79 -1.58
C LYS A 67 1.20 29.89 -0.08
N ASN A 68 0.40 28.97 0.48
CA ASN A 68 0.01 28.96 1.88
C ASN A 68 -0.02 27.54 2.44
N PRO A 69 1.15 26.91 2.68
CA PRO A 69 1.24 25.53 3.14
C PRO A 69 0.75 25.32 4.59
N GLN A 70 0.62 26.39 5.38
CA GLN A 70 0.26 26.28 6.78
C GLN A 70 -1.17 25.73 6.99
N SER A 71 -2.08 25.98 6.06
CA SER A 71 -3.45 25.45 6.13
C SER A 71 -3.45 23.91 6.09
N LEU A 72 -2.63 23.32 5.22
CA LEU A 72 -2.49 21.88 5.11
C LEU A 72 -1.71 21.28 6.29
N ARG A 73 -0.62 21.92 6.73
CA ARG A 73 0.22 21.42 7.83
C ARG A 73 -0.53 21.24 9.15
N LYS A 74 -1.62 21.97 9.34
CA LYS A 74 -2.46 21.87 10.54
C LYS A 74 -3.34 20.63 10.57
N ILE A 75 -3.64 20.08 9.41
CA ILE A 75 -4.61 18.99 9.25
C ILE A 75 -3.97 17.70 8.73
N ILE A 76 -2.66 17.72 8.47
CA ILE A 76 -1.93 16.56 7.97
C ILE A 76 -1.03 15.98 9.06
N GLY A 77 -1.15 14.69 9.32
CA GLY A 77 -0.21 13.91 10.10
C GLY A 77 0.74 13.14 9.16
N ILE A 78 2.02 13.15 9.45
CA ILE A 78 3.01 12.46 8.62
C ILE A 78 3.71 11.39 9.45
N VAL A 79 3.69 10.17 8.95
CA VAL A 79 4.46 9.04 9.48
C VAL A 79 5.59 8.76 8.48
N PRO A 80 6.81 9.23 8.76
CA PRO A 80 7.95 9.02 7.86
C PRO A 80 8.41 7.57 7.86
N GLN A 81 9.16 7.18 6.82
CA GLN A 81 9.74 5.84 6.71
C GLN A 81 10.71 5.54 7.87
N GLU A 82 11.54 6.49 8.25
CA GLU A 82 12.41 6.38 9.42
C GLU A 82 11.66 6.70 10.71
N ILE A 83 12.08 6.08 11.80
CA ILE A 83 11.50 6.32 13.12
C ILE A 83 11.95 7.71 13.63
N ALA A 84 11.00 8.63 13.78
CA ALA A 84 11.22 9.99 14.22
C ALA A 84 10.83 10.16 15.71
N LEU A 85 11.52 9.42 16.59
CA LEU A 85 11.26 9.42 18.03
C LEU A 85 12.56 9.67 18.81
N TYR A 86 12.42 10.23 20.01
CA TYR A 86 13.50 10.34 20.98
C TYR A 86 13.63 9.03 21.75
N GLU A 87 14.63 8.24 21.42
CA GLU A 87 14.78 6.88 21.95
C GLU A 87 15.08 6.83 23.45
N ASP A 88 15.71 7.85 24.01
CA ASP A 88 16.04 7.96 25.44
C ASP A 88 14.88 8.47 26.30
N LEU A 89 13.77 8.85 25.67
CA LEU A 89 12.53 9.23 26.34
C LEU A 89 11.55 8.05 26.38
N SER A 90 10.63 8.07 27.35
CA SER A 90 9.50 7.15 27.39
C SER A 90 8.48 7.44 26.27
N ALA A 91 7.56 6.51 26.03
CA ALA A 91 6.48 6.71 25.07
C ALA A 91 5.64 7.94 25.42
N GLU A 92 5.27 8.10 26.70
CA GLU A 92 4.49 9.24 27.17
C GLU A 92 5.25 10.57 27.02
N GLU A 93 6.54 10.60 27.31
CA GLU A 93 7.36 11.80 27.14
C GLU A 93 7.49 12.21 25.68
N ASN A 94 7.70 11.25 24.75
CA ASN A 94 7.64 11.51 23.32
C ASN A 94 6.31 12.15 22.92
N MET A 95 5.19 11.53 23.32
CA MET A 95 3.85 12.04 23.03
C MET A 95 3.64 13.45 23.59
N LYS A 96 4.06 13.70 24.83
CA LYS A 96 3.96 15.02 25.45
C LYS A 96 4.85 16.06 24.76
N PHE A 97 6.03 15.68 24.34
CA PHE A 97 6.94 16.56 23.61
C PHE A 97 6.31 17.02 22.29
N PHE A 98 5.89 16.07 21.44
CA PHE A 98 5.29 16.40 20.15
C PHE A 98 3.93 17.07 20.29
N GLY A 99 3.12 16.67 21.27
CA GLY A 99 1.84 17.35 21.56
C GLY A 99 2.02 18.82 21.92
N ARG A 100 3.08 19.17 22.64
CA ARG A 100 3.40 20.59 22.94
C ARG A 100 3.84 21.35 21.69
N ILE A 101 4.56 20.71 20.75
CA ILE A 101 4.91 21.31 19.45
C ILE A 101 3.64 21.66 18.68
N TYR A 102 2.62 20.80 18.72
CA TYR A 102 1.30 21.06 18.13
C TYR A 102 0.44 22.03 18.94
N GLY A 103 0.94 22.59 20.05
CA GLY A 103 0.26 23.59 20.88
C GLY A 103 -0.65 23.03 21.95
N LEU A 104 -0.69 21.72 22.17
CA LEU A 104 -1.45 21.10 23.25
C LEU A 104 -0.81 21.39 24.60
N LYS A 105 -1.62 21.70 25.63
CA LYS A 105 -1.14 22.06 26.99
C LYS A 105 -2.07 21.51 28.08
N GLY A 106 -1.52 21.37 29.26
CA GLY A 106 -2.29 21.02 30.46
C GLY A 106 -3.11 19.74 30.34
N GLN A 107 -4.34 19.78 30.78
CA GLN A 107 -5.25 18.63 30.81
C GLN A 107 -5.55 18.09 29.41
N LYS A 108 -5.76 18.98 28.43
CA LYS A 108 -5.99 18.56 27.01
C LYS A 108 -4.85 17.74 26.44
N LEU A 109 -3.59 18.10 26.75
CA LEU A 109 -2.44 17.30 26.35
C LEU A 109 -2.48 15.91 26.97
N GLN A 110 -2.78 15.83 28.28
CA GLN A 110 -2.79 14.55 28.98
C GLN A 110 -3.93 13.64 28.48
N GLU A 111 -5.12 14.18 28.25
CA GLU A 111 -6.26 13.46 27.68
C GLU A 111 -5.93 12.92 26.29
N LYS A 112 -5.34 13.77 25.42
CA LYS A 112 -4.96 13.37 24.08
C LYS A 112 -3.87 12.30 24.05
N VAL A 113 -2.88 12.41 24.93
CA VAL A 113 -1.84 11.37 25.07
C VAL A 113 -2.46 10.03 25.50
N ASN A 114 -3.39 10.04 26.46
CA ASN A 114 -4.07 8.83 26.91
C ASN A 114 -4.88 8.19 25.77
N GLU A 115 -5.71 8.97 25.09
CA GLU A 115 -6.52 8.55 23.95
C GLU A 115 -5.65 7.90 22.86
N VAL A 116 -4.60 8.59 22.44
CA VAL A 116 -3.74 8.09 21.36
C VAL A 116 -2.95 6.86 21.77
N LEU A 117 -2.43 6.79 23.01
CA LEU A 117 -1.75 5.58 23.52
C LEU A 117 -2.68 4.37 23.53
N GLU A 118 -3.95 4.55 23.81
CA GLU A 118 -4.97 3.50 23.73
C GLU A 118 -5.17 3.04 22.29
N HIS A 119 -5.36 3.96 21.35
CA HIS A 119 -5.54 3.65 19.93
C HIS A 119 -4.37 2.86 19.30
N ILE A 120 -3.14 3.18 19.71
CA ILE A 120 -1.95 2.48 19.22
C ILE A 120 -1.56 1.26 20.07
N GLY A 121 -2.33 0.93 21.12
CA GLY A 121 -2.13 -0.23 22.00
C GLY A 121 -0.82 -0.18 22.79
N LEU A 122 -0.44 0.99 23.30
CA LEU A 122 0.77 1.20 24.10
C LEU A 122 0.52 1.76 25.50
N THR A 123 -0.72 1.72 26.00
CA THR A 123 -1.09 2.22 27.31
C THR A 123 -0.26 1.62 28.44
N GLU A 124 -0.10 0.30 28.46
CA GLU A 124 0.67 -0.44 29.49
C GLU A 124 2.19 -0.19 29.40
N ARG A 125 2.65 0.29 28.24
CA ARG A 125 4.06 0.56 27.96
C ARG A 125 4.41 2.05 27.97
N ARG A 126 3.47 2.90 28.43
CA ARG A 126 3.60 4.37 28.36
C ARG A 126 4.84 4.94 29.05
N LYS A 127 5.30 4.28 30.14
CA LYS A 127 6.48 4.70 30.92
C LYS A 127 7.78 4.05 30.47
N ASP A 128 7.72 3.08 29.56
CA ASP A 128 8.89 2.39 29.09
C ASP A 128 9.68 3.30 28.11
N ILE A 129 11.01 3.26 28.25
CA ILE A 129 11.92 4.01 27.36
C ILE A 129 11.87 3.41 25.95
N VAL A 130 11.70 4.26 24.94
CA VAL A 130 11.50 3.87 23.53
C VAL A 130 12.66 3.05 22.97
N LYS A 131 13.87 3.23 23.47
CA LYS A 131 15.04 2.42 23.10
C LYS A 131 14.84 0.92 23.33
N LYS A 132 13.98 0.53 24.29
CA LYS A 132 13.65 -0.86 24.60
C LYS A 132 12.48 -1.41 23.77
N PHE A 133 11.87 -0.60 22.94
CA PHE A 133 10.72 -1.00 22.12
C PHE A 133 11.18 -1.86 20.94
N SER A 134 10.33 -2.84 20.56
CA SER A 134 10.46 -3.51 19.27
C SER A 134 10.26 -2.52 18.11
N GLY A 135 10.71 -2.86 16.91
CA GLY A 135 10.48 -2.05 15.71
C GLY A 135 8.98 -1.72 15.51
N GLY A 136 8.12 -2.73 15.68
CA GLY A 136 6.67 -2.55 15.60
C GLY A 136 6.10 -1.62 16.68
N MET A 137 6.60 -1.66 17.92
CA MET A 137 6.20 -0.74 18.97
C MET A 137 6.65 0.70 18.67
N LYS A 138 7.88 0.88 18.18
CA LYS A 138 8.39 2.20 17.73
C LYS A 138 7.52 2.75 16.61
N ARG A 139 7.18 1.93 15.63
CA ARG A 139 6.33 2.33 14.50
C ARG A 139 4.93 2.74 14.96
N ARG A 140 4.30 1.98 15.86
CA ARG A 140 3.01 2.34 16.45
C ARG A 140 3.07 3.68 17.19
N LEU A 141 4.12 3.92 17.98
CA LEU A 141 4.32 5.19 18.65
C LEU A 141 4.51 6.35 17.65
N ASN A 142 5.25 6.12 16.55
CA ASN A 142 5.44 7.10 15.49
C ASN A 142 4.10 7.48 14.82
N ILE A 143 3.21 6.51 14.58
CA ILE A 143 1.83 6.74 14.13
C ILE A 143 1.07 7.58 15.15
N GLY A 144 1.16 7.22 16.44
CA GLY A 144 0.51 7.98 17.51
C GLY A 144 0.94 9.44 17.57
N VAL A 145 2.24 9.71 17.42
CA VAL A 145 2.76 11.09 17.37
C VAL A 145 2.11 11.87 16.22
N ALA A 146 1.97 11.26 15.04
CA ALA A 146 1.33 11.90 13.88
C ALA A 146 -0.17 12.19 14.09
N MET A 147 -0.81 11.55 15.09
CA MET A 147 -2.23 11.70 15.40
C MET A 147 -2.55 12.74 16.49
N LEU A 148 -1.54 13.26 17.20
CA LEU A 148 -1.75 14.10 18.41
C LEU A 148 -2.56 15.37 18.16
N HIS A 149 -2.50 15.94 16.97
CA HIS A 149 -3.19 17.19 16.62
C HIS A 149 -4.50 16.99 15.85
N ASP A 150 -5.07 15.77 15.90
CA ASP A 150 -6.31 15.39 15.21
C ASP A 150 -6.27 15.69 13.70
N PRO A 151 -5.34 15.10 12.95
CA PRO A 151 -5.24 15.35 11.53
C PRO A 151 -6.47 14.82 10.78
N GLU A 152 -6.89 15.53 9.71
CA GLU A 152 -7.90 15.05 8.77
C GLU A 152 -7.29 14.08 7.75
N ILE A 153 -5.98 14.20 7.51
CA ILE A 153 -5.22 13.41 6.54
C ILE A 153 -4.01 12.81 7.24
N LEU A 154 -3.84 11.49 7.10
CA LEU A 154 -2.66 10.77 7.56
C LEU A 154 -1.86 10.30 6.35
N VAL A 155 -0.61 10.72 6.24
CA VAL A 155 0.32 10.29 5.20
C VAL A 155 1.34 9.36 5.82
N MET A 156 1.45 8.17 5.27
CA MET A 156 2.31 7.11 5.79
C MET A 156 3.29 6.66 4.71
N ASP A 157 4.57 6.95 4.91
CA ASP A 157 5.61 6.55 3.96
C ASP A 157 6.22 5.21 4.39
N GLU A 158 5.84 4.15 3.68
CA GLU A 158 6.29 2.76 3.89
C GLU A 158 6.30 2.32 5.38
N PRO A 159 5.15 2.42 6.08
CA PRO A 159 5.13 2.31 7.53
C PRO A 159 5.41 0.90 8.08
N THR A 160 5.49 -0.11 7.24
CA THR A 160 5.64 -1.52 7.62
C THR A 160 6.97 -2.13 7.20
N VAL A 161 7.84 -1.35 6.56
CA VAL A 161 9.17 -1.81 6.16
C VAL A 161 10.01 -2.20 7.38
N GLY A 162 10.60 -3.40 7.33
CA GLY A 162 11.42 -3.93 8.42
C GLY A 162 10.65 -4.32 9.69
N ILE A 163 9.32 -4.44 9.61
CA ILE A 163 8.46 -4.80 10.74
C ILE A 163 8.05 -6.27 10.62
N ASP A 164 8.02 -6.96 11.76
CA ASP A 164 7.57 -8.35 11.83
C ASP A 164 6.09 -8.50 11.40
N PRO A 165 5.67 -9.70 10.94
CA PRO A 165 4.31 -9.91 10.40
C PRO A 165 3.19 -9.60 11.39
N GLN A 166 3.37 -9.87 12.68
CA GLN A 166 2.35 -9.59 13.70
C GLN A 166 2.16 -8.09 13.90
N SER A 167 3.27 -7.35 14.04
CA SER A 167 3.25 -5.89 14.16
C SER A 167 2.72 -5.23 12.90
N ARG A 168 3.05 -5.76 11.70
CA ARG A 168 2.51 -5.30 10.41
C ARG A 168 0.98 -5.39 10.40
N ASN A 169 0.44 -6.56 10.70
CA ASN A 169 -1.01 -6.75 10.75
C ASN A 169 -1.68 -5.80 11.74
N TYR A 170 -1.08 -5.59 12.91
CA TYR A 170 -1.61 -4.64 13.89
C TYR A 170 -1.66 -3.21 13.34
N ILE A 171 -0.61 -2.77 12.64
CA ILE A 171 -0.55 -1.44 12.01
C ILE A 171 -1.66 -1.30 10.97
N LEU A 172 -1.80 -2.27 10.06
CA LEU A 172 -2.84 -2.25 9.03
C LEU A 172 -4.25 -2.18 9.62
N GLN A 173 -4.53 -3.01 10.64
CA GLN A 173 -5.81 -2.98 11.35
C GLN A 173 -6.05 -1.65 12.06
N THR A 174 -5.00 -1.05 12.65
CA THR A 174 -5.10 0.25 13.30
C THR A 174 -5.46 1.34 12.29
N VAL A 175 -4.80 1.37 11.13
CA VAL A 175 -5.09 2.34 10.05
C VAL A 175 -6.52 2.17 9.54
N LYS A 176 -6.96 0.95 9.31
CA LYS A 176 -8.32 0.64 8.86
C LYS A 176 -9.36 1.11 9.86
N ARG A 177 -9.17 0.80 11.15
CA ARG A 177 -10.04 1.26 12.23
C ARG A 177 -10.11 2.79 12.33
N LEU A 178 -8.98 3.49 12.23
CA LEU A 178 -8.95 4.95 12.24
C LEU A 178 -9.73 5.55 11.07
N ASN A 179 -9.64 4.94 9.89
CA ASN A 179 -10.43 5.36 8.74
C ASN A 179 -11.92 5.11 8.97
N GLU A 180 -12.33 3.92 9.42
CA GLU A 180 -13.73 3.55 9.64
C GLU A 180 -14.38 4.38 10.76
N GLU A 181 -13.71 4.52 11.91
CA GLU A 181 -14.28 5.19 13.10
C GLU A 181 -14.23 6.72 12.99
N ARG A 182 -13.20 7.28 12.35
CA ARG A 182 -12.95 8.72 12.33
C ARG A 182 -13.09 9.37 10.94
N GLN A 183 -13.41 8.57 9.91
CA GLN A 183 -13.45 9.03 8.53
C GLN A 183 -12.12 9.70 8.12
N MET A 184 -11.01 9.19 8.66
CA MET A 184 -9.68 9.71 8.40
C MET A 184 -9.26 9.41 6.96
N THR A 185 -8.85 10.42 6.24
CA THR A 185 -8.27 10.25 4.91
C THR A 185 -6.84 9.75 5.05
N VAL A 186 -6.45 8.73 4.30
CA VAL A 186 -5.10 8.14 4.41
C VAL A 186 -4.44 8.07 3.03
N LEU A 187 -3.21 8.55 2.94
CA LEU A 187 -2.29 8.22 1.86
C LEU A 187 -1.26 7.21 2.39
N TYR A 188 -1.28 6.03 1.83
CA TYR A 188 -0.44 4.91 2.24
C TYR A 188 0.52 4.52 1.13
N THR A 189 1.83 4.62 1.36
CA THR A 189 2.79 4.08 0.40
C THR A 189 3.30 2.72 0.84
N SER A 190 3.48 1.85 -0.10
CA SER A 190 4.08 0.53 0.11
C SER A 190 4.70 0.01 -1.19
N HIS A 191 5.62 -0.93 -1.05
CA HIS A 191 6.03 -1.82 -2.13
C HIS A 191 5.46 -3.24 -1.91
N TYR A 192 4.72 -3.47 -0.82
CA TYR A 192 4.00 -4.73 -0.55
C TYR A 192 2.56 -4.63 -1.08
N MET A 193 2.28 -5.37 -2.14
CA MET A 193 0.98 -5.33 -2.82
C MET A 193 -0.17 -5.83 -1.95
N GLU A 194 0.10 -6.84 -1.14
CA GLU A 194 -0.88 -7.41 -0.21
C GLU A 194 -1.43 -6.37 0.78
N GLU A 195 -0.56 -5.46 1.26
CA GLU A 195 -0.97 -4.39 2.18
C GLU A 195 -1.91 -3.41 1.50
N VAL A 196 -1.57 -3.00 0.26
CA VAL A 196 -2.37 -2.08 -0.54
C VAL A 196 -3.69 -2.73 -0.92
N GLU A 197 -3.68 -4.01 -1.28
CA GLU A 197 -4.88 -4.79 -1.59
C GLU A 197 -5.80 -4.94 -0.38
N TYR A 198 -5.25 -5.11 0.81
CA TYR A 198 -6.02 -5.20 2.04
C TYR A 198 -6.63 -3.86 2.47
N LEU A 199 -5.85 -2.78 2.37
CA LEU A 199 -6.14 -1.52 3.04
C LEU A 199 -6.82 -0.47 2.13
N CYS A 200 -6.37 -0.34 0.87
CA CYS A 200 -6.69 0.82 0.03
C CYS A 200 -7.99 0.66 -0.75
N ASP A 201 -8.71 1.76 -0.94
CA ASP A 201 -9.89 1.85 -1.80
C ASP A 201 -9.51 2.12 -3.25
N ARG A 202 -8.54 3.03 -3.44
CA ARG A 202 -7.97 3.43 -4.73
C ARG A 202 -6.47 3.29 -4.70
N ILE A 203 -5.89 2.97 -5.86
CA ILE A 203 -4.47 2.70 -6.02
C ILE A 203 -3.92 3.53 -7.16
N TYR A 204 -2.75 4.10 -6.94
CA TYR A 204 -1.90 4.70 -7.96
C TYR A 204 -0.62 3.88 -8.05
N ILE A 205 -0.26 3.43 -9.23
CA ILE A 205 0.98 2.67 -9.48
C ILE A 205 1.98 3.59 -10.15
N MET A 206 3.18 3.68 -9.55
CA MET A 206 4.23 4.58 -9.98
C MET A 206 5.50 3.82 -10.35
N ASP A 207 6.09 4.13 -11.50
CA ASP A 207 7.43 3.67 -11.90
C ASP A 207 8.21 4.80 -12.57
N LYS A 208 9.50 4.93 -12.23
CA LYS A 208 10.45 5.90 -12.81
C LYS A 208 9.90 7.33 -12.91
N GLY A 209 9.19 7.77 -11.88
CA GLY A 209 8.63 9.11 -11.78
C GLY A 209 7.27 9.31 -12.45
N ASN A 210 6.72 8.30 -13.14
CA ASN A 210 5.43 8.38 -13.82
C ASN A 210 4.37 7.58 -13.08
N LEU A 211 3.11 8.04 -13.13
CA LEU A 211 1.97 7.18 -12.84
C LEU A 211 1.70 6.31 -14.06
N ILE A 212 1.73 4.99 -13.89
CA ILE A 212 1.53 4.01 -14.96
C ILE A 212 0.15 3.38 -14.94
N ALA A 213 -0.54 3.39 -13.79
CA ALA A 213 -1.93 3.01 -13.67
C ALA A 213 -2.56 3.68 -12.44
N SER A 214 -3.88 3.87 -12.46
CA SER A 214 -4.66 4.34 -11.32
C SER A 214 -6.09 3.84 -11.41
N GLY A 215 -6.73 3.57 -10.27
CA GLY A 215 -8.10 3.12 -10.19
C GLY A 215 -8.41 2.42 -8.87
N THR A 216 -9.61 1.91 -8.73
CA THR A 216 -9.98 0.96 -7.67
C THR A 216 -9.23 -0.35 -7.84
N LYS A 217 -9.20 -1.19 -6.80
CA LYS A 217 -8.58 -2.53 -6.87
C LYS A 217 -9.10 -3.35 -8.05
N ASP A 218 -10.40 -3.29 -8.28
CA ASP A 218 -11.04 -4.06 -9.37
C ASP A 218 -10.70 -3.49 -10.75
N GLU A 219 -10.68 -2.16 -10.91
CA GLU A 219 -10.27 -1.52 -12.16
C GLU A 219 -8.81 -1.83 -12.50
N ILE A 220 -7.91 -1.79 -11.51
CA ILE A 220 -6.50 -2.16 -11.71
C ILE A 220 -6.36 -3.64 -12.10
N LYS A 221 -7.08 -4.55 -11.42
CA LYS A 221 -7.08 -5.97 -11.79
C LYS A 221 -7.68 -6.24 -13.17
N GLN A 222 -8.62 -5.42 -13.61
CA GLN A 222 -9.21 -5.53 -14.95
C GLN A 222 -8.22 -5.24 -16.08
N ILE A 223 -7.09 -4.58 -15.84
CA ILE A 223 -6.04 -4.39 -16.84
C ILE A 223 -5.55 -5.73 -17.40
N LEU A 224 -5.50 -6.78 -16.57
CA LEU A 224 -5.15 -8.15 -16.98
C LEU A 224 -6.35 -9.07 -17.17
N SER A 225 -7.56 -8.62 -16.91
CA SER A 225 -8.73 -9.50 -16.73
C SER A 225 -9.43 -9.95 -18.02
N LEU A 226 -8.76 -9.90 -19.17
CA LEU A 226 -9.22 -10.57 -20.38
C LEU A 226 -9.01 -12.10 -20.31
N GLU A 227 -8.23 -12.56 -19.36
CA GLU A 227 -7.83 -13.95 -19.19
C GLU A 227 -8.04 -14.42 -17.75
N ASN A 228 -8.38 -15.69 -17.58
CA ASN A 228 -8.37 -16.38 -16.29
C ASN A 228 -7.12 -17.26 -16.22
N THR A 229 -6.52 -17.34 -15.05
CA THR A 229 -5.40 -18.23 -14.79
C THR A 229 -5.87 -19.42 -13.98
N ILE A 230 -5.70 -20.64 -14.50
CA ILE A 230 -6.04 -21.90 -13.83
C ILE A 230 -4.75 -22.56 -13.38
N SER A 231 -4.64 -22.82 -12.09
CA SER A 231 -3.54 -23.59 -11.49
C SER A 231 -3.99 -25.03 -11.30
N ILE A 232 -3.22 -25.96 -11.83
CA ILE A 232 -3.41 -27.39 -11.70
C ILE A 232 -2.20 -27.92 -10.94
N LYS A 233 -2.42 -28.62 -9.81
CA LYS A 233 -1.34 -29.30 -9.08
C LYS A 233 -1.56 -30.79 -9.07
N ALA A 234 -0.50 -31.55 -9.33
CA ALA A 234 -0.49 -33.00 -9.32
C ALA A 234 0.81 -33.55 -8.73
N ASP A 235 0.81 -34.83 -8.38
CA ASP A 235 1.99 -35.51 -7.88
C ASP A 235 3.01 -35.79 -8.97
N TYR A 236 2.53 -36.11 -10.16
CA TYR A 236 3.32 -36.30 -11.38
C TYR A 236 2.49 -35.97 -12.60
N TRP A 237 3.14 -35.74 -13.71
CA TRP A 237 2.53 -35.40 -14.98
C TRP A 237 2.68 -36.56 -15.99
N ASN A 238 1.64 -36.77 -16.79
CA ASN A 238 1.66 -37.61 -17.96
C ASN A 238 1.90 -36.71 -19.19
N GLU A 239 2.80 -37.09 -20.08
CA GLU A 239 3.13 -36.28 -21.28
C GLU A 239 1.91 -36.10 -22.20
N ASP A 240 1.10 -37.15 -22.38
CA ASP A 240 -0.15 -37.05 -23.14
C ASP A 240 -1.16 -36.07 -22.52
N PHE A 241 -1.21 -35.99 -21.18
CA PHE A 241 -2.05 -35.03 -20.48
C PHE A 241 -1.59 -33.59 -20.73
N ILE A 242 -0.29 -33.34 -20.66
CA ILE A 242 0.31 -32.06 -20.97
C ILE A 242 0.02 -31.64 -22.41
N GLU A 243 0.17 -32.56 -23.36
CA GLU A 243 -0.05 -32.28 -24.78
C GLU A 243 -1.53 -31.94 -25.05
N LYS A 244 -2.46 -32.71 -24.46
CA LYS A 244 -3.90 -32.43 -24.56
C LYS A 244 -4.28 -31.08 -23.98
N LEU A 245 -3.69 -30.68 -22.88
CA LEU A 245 -3.91 -29.34 -22.31
C LEU A 245 -3.36 -28.24 -23.22
N ARG A 246 -2.19 -28.48 -23.84
CA ARG A 246 -1.56 -27.52 -24.76
C ARG A 246 -2.37 -27.33 -26.04
N GLU A 247 -2.95 -28.39 -26.56
CA GLU A 247 -3.76 -28.38 -27.78
C GLU A 247 -5.20 -27.94 -27.54
N HIS A 248 -5.58 -27.73 -26.27
CA HIS A 248 -6.95 -27.34 -25.92
C HIS A 248 -7.30 -25.96 -26.50
N PRO A 249 -8.39 -25.82 -27.29
CA PRO A 249 -8.69 -24.61 -28.06
C PRO A 249 -8.95 -23.38 -27.20
N GLN A 250 -9.23 -23.56 -25.92
CA GLN A 250 -9.52 -22.49 -24.96
C GLN A 250 -8.30 -22.10 -24.11
N VAL A 251 -7.17 -22.79 -24.29
CA VAL A 251 -5.91 -22.47 -23.61
C VAL A 251 -5.08 -21.53 -24.46
N ASN A 252 -4.89 -20.31 -24.00
CA ASN A 252 -4.10 -19.31 -24.72
C ASN A 252 -2.60 -19.48 -24.47
N ARG A 253 -2.24 -19.82 -23.23
CA ARG A 253 -0.84 -20.04 -22.79
C ARG A 253 -0.80 -21.10 -21.70
N MET A 254 0.31 -21.79 -21.61
CA MET A 254 0.60 -22.78 -20.59
C MET A 254 2.03 -22.63 -20.09
N ASN A 255 2.20 -22.61 -18.78
CA ASN A 255 3.49 -22.71 -18.11
C ASN A 255 3.52 -23.99 -17.28
N ILE A 256 4.63 -24.71 -17.29
CA ILE A 256 4.81 -25.99 -16.60
C ILE A 256 5.94 -25.85 -15.60
N GLU A 257 5.64 -26.10 -14.34
CA GLU A 257 6.59 -26.24 -13.25
C GLU A 257 6.56 -27.68 -12.74
N GLU A 258 7.52 -28.07 -11.91
CA GLU A 258 7.69 -29.46 -11.49
C GLU A 258 6.38 -30.10 -10.95
N LYS A 259 5.58 -29.36 -10.18
CA LYS A 259 4.33 -29.84 -9.54
C LYS A 259 3.12 -28.98 -9.85
N GLU A 260 3.24 -27.99 -10.70
CA GLU A 260 2.15 -27.07 -11.04
C GLU A 260 2.13 -26.79 -12.56
N ILE A 261 0.97 -26.90 -13.16
CA ILE A 261 0.69 -26.38 -14.50
C ILE A 261 -0.21 -25.15 -14.36
N VAL A 262 0.19 -24.06 -14.98
CA VAL A 262 -0.56 -22.82 -15.03
C VAL A 262 -1.09 -22.60 -16.43
N LEU A 263 -2.41 -22.62 -16.58
CA LEU A 263 -3.11 -22.35 -17.83
C LEU A 263 -3.66 -20.93 -17.83
N VAL A 264 -3.53 -20.25 -18.94
CA VAL A 264 -4.18 -18.96 -19.21
C VAL A 264 -5.29 -19.20 -20.22
N VAL A 265 -6.51 -18.91 -19.84
CA VAL A 265 -7.73 -19.11 -20.63
C VAL A 265 -8.54 -17.83 -20.73
N SER A 266 -9.39 -17.69 -21.73
CA SER A 266 -10.26 -16.52 -21.86
C SER A 266 -11.25 -16.40 -20.69
N LYS A 267 -11.62 -15.19 -20.29
CA LYS A 267 -12.36 -14.86 -19.03
C LYS A 267 -13.66 -15.66 -18.82
N ASN A 268 -14.39 -15.94 -19.89
CA ASN A 268 -15.71 -16.58 -19.81
C ASN A 268 -15.65 -18.10 -20.02
N VAL A 269 -14.46 -18.67 -19.95
CA VAL A 269 -14.21 -20.08 -20.21
C VAL A 269 -14.16 -20.83 -18.89
N ASN A 270 -14.98 -21.87 -18.78
CA ASN A 270 -14.95 -22.81 -17.67
C ASN A 270 -14.60 -24.21 -18.17
N ILE A 271 -13.32 -24.55 -18.10
CA ILE A 271 -12.78 -25.85 -18.53
C ILE A 271 -12.47 -26.79 -17.37
N PHE A 272 -12.95 -26.48 -16.14
CA PHE A 272 -12.66 -27.29 -14.95
C PHE A 272 -13.10 -28.73 -15.10
N SER A 273 -14.33 -28.94 -15.56
CA SER A 273 -14.88 -30.28 -15.77
C SER A 273 -14.10 -31.05 -16.85
N GLU A 274 -13.65 -30.37 -17.90
CA GLU A 274 -12.87 -30.98 -18.97
C GLU A 274 -11.47 -31.38 -18.49
N ILE A 275 -10.80 -30.50 -17.70
CA ILE A 275 -9.50 -30.80 -17.09
C ILE A 275 -9.62 -31.97 -16.11
N ALA A 276 -10.65 -31.96 -15.25
CA ALA A 276 -10.85 -33.00 -14.26
C ALA A 276 -11.12 -34.36 -14.93
N HIS A 277 -11.98 -34.38 -15.96
CA HIS A 277 -12.25 -35.60 -16.74
C HIS A 277 -11.01 -36.10 -17.49
N LEU A 278 -10.26 -35.20 -18.11
CA LEU A 278 -9.02 -35.55 -18.79
C LEU A 278 -7.99 -36.18 -17.82
N ALA A 279 -7.86 -35.60 -16.63
CA ALA A 279 -6.98 -36.13 -15.59
C ALA A 279 -7.40 -37.53 -15.11
N GLU A 280 -8.69 -37.76 -14.95
CA GLU A 280 -9.24 -39.06 -14.60
C GLU A 280 -8.94 -40.11 -15.67
N VAL A 281 -9.23 -39.80 -16.94
CA VAL A 281 -9.00 -40.72 -18.09
C VAL A 281 -7.52 -41.04 -18.23
N MET A 282 -6.64 -40.09 -17.97
CA MET A 282 -5.19 -40.28 -18.11
C MET A 282 -4.48 -40.70 -16.83
N ASN A 283 -5.23 -41.00 -15.77
CA ASN A 283 -4.72 -41.38 -14.45
C ASN A 283 -3.72 -40.37 -13.87
N VAL A 284 -3.94 -39.06 -14.04
CA VAL A 284 -3.15 -38.01 -13.43
C VAL A 284 -3.75 -37.65 -12.05
N PRO A 285 -3.03 -37.89 -10.94
CA PRO A 285 -3.55 -37.65 -9.60
C PRO A 285 -3.54 -36.15 -9.27
N LEU A 286 -4.64 -35.45 -9.60
CA LEU A 286 -4.79 -34.04 -9.25
C LEU A 286 -4.85 -33.85 -7.73
N ARG A 287 -4.05 -32.94 -7.21
CA ARG A 287 -4.10 -32.46 -5.83
C ARG A 287 -5.01 -31.24 -5.68
N SER A 288 -4.93 -30.30 -6.62
CA SER A 288 -5.82 -29.16 -6.68
C SER A 288 -6.01 -28.66 -8.10
N LEU A 289 -7.15 -27.99 -8.28
CA LEU A 289 -7.55 -27.33 -9.53
C LEU A 289 -8.21 -26.00 -9.11
N ASP A 290 -7.49 -24.89 -9.24
CA ASP A 290 -7.88 -23.60 -8.71
C ASP A 290 -7.86 -22.50 -9.78
N VAL A 291 -8.79 -21.54 -9.69
CA VAL A 291 -8.66 -20.28 -10.45
C VAL A 291 -7.75 -19.35 -9.65
N LYS A 292 -6.58 -19.05 -10.19
CA LYS A 292 -5.77 -17.97 -9.66
C LYS A 292 -6.44 -16.64 -10.00
N LYS A 293 -6.91 -15.94 -9.00
CA LYS A 293 -7.37 -14.56 -9.16
C LYS A 293 -6.17 -13.69 -9.48
N VAL A 294 -6.32 -12.82 -10.49
CA VAL A 294 -5.32 -11.81 -10.81
C VAL A 294 -5.03 -10.99 -9.55
N THR A 295 -3.76 -10.92 -9.16
CA THR A 295 -3.28 -10.11 -8.05
C THR A 295 -2.80 -8.75 -8.55
N LEU A 296 -2.63 -7.80 -7.64
CA LEU A 296 -1.98 -6.53 -7.99
C LEU A 296 -0.53 -6.73 -8.44
N GLU A 297 0.13 -7.78 -7.94
CA GLU A 297 1.49 -8.13 -8.33
C GLU A 297 1.56 -8.56 -9.80
N ASP A 298 0.62 -9.38 -10.27
CA ASP A 298 0.53 -9.77 -11.68
C ASP A 298 0.36 -8.54 -12.57
N VAL A 299 -0.52 -7.60 -12.17
CA VAL A 299 -0.72 -6.35 -12.91
C VAL A 299 0.54 -5.50 -12.95
N PHE A 300 1.21 -5.37 -11.81
CA PHE A 300 2.44 -4.59 -11.72
C PHE A 300 3.56 -5.19 -12.60
N LEU A 301 3.75 -6.50 -12.52
CA LEU A 301 4.70 -7.24 -13.37
C LEU A 301 4.41 -7.02 -14.86
N HIS A 302 3.13 -7.06 -15.23
CA HIS A 302 2.72 -6.83 -16.62
C HIS A 302 3.05 -5.39 -17.07
N LEU A 303 2.74 -4.39 -16.27
CA LEU A 303 2.93 -2.99 -16.62
C LEU A 303 4.40 -2.56 -16.64
N THR A 304 5.23 -3.13 -15.78
CA THR A 304 6.64 -2.73 -15.61
C THR A 304 7.63 -3.67 -16.27
N GLY A 305 7.21 -4.89 -16.61
CA GLY A 305 8.07 -5.98 -17.08
C GLY A 305 9.07 -6.47 -16.04
N ARG A 306 8.87 -6.15 -14.74
CA ARG A 306 9.79 -6.46 -13.63
C ARG A 306 9.01 -6.74 -12.36
N ALA A 307 9.48 -7.72 -11.56
CA ALA A 307 9.05 -7.84 -10.19
C ALA A 307 9.36 -6.55 -9.39
N LEU A 308 8.61 -6.29 -8.33
CA LEU A 308 9.02 -5.30 -7.34
C LEU A 308 10.41 -5.71 -6.86
N ARG A 309 11.35 -4.80 -6.98
CA ARG A 309 12.71 -5.02 -6.52
C ARG A 309 12.71 -4.87 -5.00
N ASP A 310 13.21 -5.88 -4.31
CA ASP A 310 13.58 -5.82 -2.90
C ASP A 310 14.58 -4.68 -2.61
#